data_8efa42dd1cc7feb0005fab5de0a29ce0
#
_entry.id   8efa42dd1cc7feb0005fab5de0a29ce0
#
_cell.length_a   1.000
_cell.length_b   1.000
_cell.length_c   1.000
_cell.angle_alpha   90.00
_cell.angle_beta   90.00
_cell.angle_gamma   90.00
#
_symmetry.space_group_name_H-M   'P 1'
#
loop_
_entity.id
_entity.type
_entity.pdbx_description
1 polymer ?
#
loop_
_entity_poly.entity_id
_entity_poly.type
_entity_poly.pdbx_seq_one_letter_code
_entity_poly.pdbx_strand_id
1 'polypeptide(L)'
;MKGNILLKHFRDFEARWCIPQLVKPPLTVINVKNSCTQADGESTDHAETDPTRCRWQWQDEELVLLAQKAIWRPAGEELFVADLHLGKAEVFQACGIPLPSDNDRGTLLRLENLCKQWRPQRVIILGDLIHGPLGVTERLQADLRKLHERLDAEVLLIGGNHDRHLHAAAFPQHPSFRLGDLWLSHEPERPCDGLAGLNLCGHIHPTTTLRQGSDRLRLPCFVYDTVEQRMLIPAFGELTGGHDCRNRGPKWLVAEGTIVPWLDNAQAYRGSSLKW
;
A
#
# COMPACT_ATOMS: atom_id res chain seq x y z
N MET A 1 25.54 0.33 10.41
CA MET A 1 25.66 -1.07 10.85
C MET A 1 24.32 -1.70 11.33
N LYS A 2 23.16 -1.05 11.15
CA LYS A 2 21.84 -1.61 11.59
C LYS A 2 21.07 -2.36 10.48
N GLY A 3 21.41 -2.19 9.22
CA GLY A 3 20.72 -2.87 8.08
C GLY A 3 20.98 -4.37 7.95
N ASN A 4 22.11 -4.86 8.46
CA ASN A 4 22.46 -6.27 8.31
C ASN A 4 21.75 -7.22 9.30
N ILE A 5 21.14 -6.70 10.37
CA ILE A 5 20.49 -7.54 11.39
C ILE A 5 19.10 -7.96 10.92
N LEU A 6 18.35 -7.07 10.28
CA LEU A 6 17.01 -7.35 9.77
C LEU A 6 17.02 -8.32 8.57
N LEU A 7 17.95 -8.13 7.63
CA LEU A 7 18.17 -9.07 6.50
C LEU A 7 18.54 -10.47 6.96
N LYS A 8 19.34 -10.55 8.04
CA LYS A 8 19.68 -11.85 8.65
C LYS A 8 18.45 -12.49 9.29
N HIS A 9 17.63 -11.72 9.99
CA HIS A 9 16.39 -12.21 10.59
C HIS A 9 15.37 -12.66 9.54
N PHE A 10 15.29 -11.99 8.40
CA PHE A 10 14.38 -12.39 7.31
C PHE A 10 14.87 -13.69 6.63
N ARG A 11 16.17 -13.82 6.32
CA ARG A 11 16.74 -15.05 5.78
C ARG A 11 16.68 -16.21 6.78
N ASP A 12 16.92 -15.95 8.05
CA ASP A 12 16.75 -16.93 9.13
C ASP A 12 15.27 -17.28 9.34
N PHE A 13 14.37 -16.34 9.06
CA PHE A 13 12.93 -16.52 9.04
C PHE A 13 12.49 -17.42 7.88
N GLU A 14 12.95 -17.18 6.65
CA GLU A 14 12.68 -18.05 5.49
C GLU A 14 13.21 -19.47 5.71
N ALA A 15 14.43 -19.63 6.29
CA ALA A 15 15.03 -20.92 6.60
C ALA A 15 14.28 -21.66 7.73
N ARG A 16 13.74 -20.93 8.72
CA ARG A 16 13.02 -21.51 9.87
C ARG A 16 11.57 -21.88 9.55
N TRP A 17 10.92 -21.15 8.62
CA TRP A 17 9.49 -21.32 8.36
C TRP A 17 9.20 -22.43 7.36
N CYS A 18 10.20 -23.19 6.86
CA CYS A 18 9.97 -24.13 5.76
C CYS A 18 8.95 -23.54 4.79
N ILE A 19 9.09 -22.27 4.47
CA ILE A 19 8.40 -21.70 3.32
C ILE A 19 8.91 -22.61 2.20
N PRO A 20 8.08 -23.43 1.55
CA PRO A 20 8.52 -24.22 0.42
C PRO A 20 9.30 -23.24 -0.44
N GLN A 21 10.57 -23.56 -0.73
CA GLN A 21 11.42 -22.71 -1.56
C GLN A 21 10.49 -22.03 -2.52
N LEU A 22 10.43 -20.72 -2.48
CA LEU A 22 9.53 -19.93 -3.33
C LEU A 22 9.65 -20.59 -4.71
N VAL A 23 8.78 -21.56 -4.95
CA VAL A 23 8.51 -22.04 -6.29
C VAL A 23 8.16 -20.74 -6.94
N LYS A 24 9.08 -20.25 -7.79
CA LYS A 24 8.90 -19.03 -8.54
C LYS A 24 7.44 -19.07 -8.96
N PRO A 25 6.56 -18.20 -8.44
CA PRO A 25 5.18 -18.31 -8.82
C PRO A 25 5.20 -18.14 -10.34
N PRO A 26 4.58 -19.05 -11.11
CA PRO A 26 4.31 -18.73 -12.49
C PRO A 26 3.60 -17.39 -12.45
N LEU A 27 3.87 -16.53 -13.42
CA LEU A 27 3.13 -15.29 -13.65
C LEU A 27 1.63 -15.65 -13.79
N THR A 28 0.99 -15.88 -12.65
CA THR A 28 -0.44 -16.16 -12.62
C THR A 28 -1.09 -14.81 -12.41
N VAL A 29 -1.41 -14.16 -13.51
CA VAL A 29 -2.51 -13.21 -13.54
C VAL A 29 -3.67 -13.95 -12.89
N ILE A 30 -4.05 -13.56 -11.65
CA ILE A 30 -5.25 -14.07 -11.01
C ILE A 30 -6.42 -13.48 -11.80
N ASN A 31 -6.75 -14.15 -12.90
CA ASN A 31 -7.88 -13.81 -13.73
C ASN A 31 -9.10 -14.49 -13.13
N VAL A 32 -9.95 -13.75 -12.44
CA VAL A 32 -11.25 -14.24 -11.99
C VAL A 32 -12.24 -14.22 -13.18
N LYS A 33 -11.88 -14.87 -14.27
CA LYS A 33 -12.83 -15.22 -15.32
C LYS A 33 -12.84 -16.74 -15.50
N ASN A 34 -13.93 -17.37 -15.13
CA ASN A 34 -14.27 -18.71 -15.58
C ASN A 34 -14.48 -18.71 -17.10
N SER A 35 -13.52 -19.23 -17.85
CA SER A 35 -13.78 -19.95 -19.09
C SER A 35 -12.50 -20.64 -19.58
N CYS A 36 -12.63 -21.96 -19.71
CA CYS A 36 -11.65 -22.89 -20.22
C CYS A 36 -11.54 -22.76 -21.74
N THR A 37 -10.31 -22.52 -22.25
CA THR A 37 -9.88 -23.06 -23.55
C THR A 37 -8.37 -23.21 -23.56
N GLN A 38 -7.92 -24.44 -23.80
CA GLN A 38 -6.53 -24.80 -24.02
C GLN A 38 -6.04 -24.27 -25.38
N ALA A 39 -4.80 -23.79 -25.42
CA ALA A 39 -3.98 -23.84 -26.62
C ALA A 39 -2.51 -23.90 -26.22
N ASP A 40 -1.83 -24.93 -26.72
CA ASP A 40 -0.43 -25.26 -26.51
C ASP A 40 0.51 -24.24 -27.15
N GLY A 41 1.61 -23.96 -26.46
CA GLY A 41 2.69 -23.12 -27.02
C GLY A 41 3.79 -22.89 -25.98
N GLU A 42 4.81 -23.76 -25.94
CA GLU A 42 6.04 -23.53 -25.16
C GLU A 42 6.75 -22.27 -25.66
N SER A 43 6.92 -21.32 -24.75
CA SER A 43 7.90 -20.25 -24.86
C SER A 43 8.52 -20.05 -23.48
N THR A 44 9.76 -20.52 -23.34
CA THR A 44 10.60 -20.36 -22.15
C THR A 44 11.14 -18.93 -22.13
N ASP A 45 10.35 -18.00 -21.65
CA ASP A 45 10.82 -16.65 -21.29
C ASP A 45 10.86 -16.53 -19.78
N HIS A 46 12.05 -16.72 -19.18
CA HIS A 46 12.32 -16.52 -17.78
C HIS A 46 12.39 -14.99 -17.49
N ALA A 47 11.26 -14.31 -17.54
CA ALA A 47 11.18 -12.95 -17.06
C ALA A 47 11.46 -12.96 -15.54
N GLU A 48 12.61 -12.42 -15.18
CA GLU A 48 13.02 -12.20 -13.78
C GLU A 48 11.95 -11.34 -13.10
N THR A 49 11.18 -11.92 -12.19
CA THR A 49 10.10 -11.21 -11.50
C THR A 49 10.71 -10.17 -10.56
N ASP A 50 10.49 -8.89 -10.82
CA ASP A 50 10.93 -7.79 -9.96
C ASP A 50 10.25 -7.90 -8.59
N PRO A 51 10.99 -8.18 -7.50
CA PRO A 51 10.41 -8.38 -6.18
C PRO A 51 9.85 -7.09 -5.57
N THR A 52 10.12 -5.95 -6.18
CA THR A 52 9.69 -4.65 -5.66
C THR A 52 8.26 -4.28 -6.06
N ARG A 53 7.62 -5.06 -6.93
CA ARG A 53 6.29 -4.79 -7.46
C ARG A 53 5.52 -6.07 -7.78
N CYS A 54 4.19 -6.00 -7.69
CA CYS A 54 3.27 -7.07 -8.02
C CYS A 54 2.11 -6.53 -8.85
N ARG A 55 1.93 -7.05 -10.08
CA ARG A 55 0.76 -6.71 -10.90
C ARG A 55 -0.47 -7.42 -10.34
N TRP A 56 -1.56 -6.69 -10.24
CA TRP A 56 -2.84 -7.20 -9.79
C TRP A 56 -3.95 -6.69 -10.71
N GLN A 57 -4.80 -7.59 -11.14
CA GLN A 57 -5.90 -7.29 -12.05
C GLN A 57 -7.22 -7.36 -11.30
N TRP A 58 -8.02 -6.32 -11.40
CA TRP A 58 -9.39 -6.29 -10.95
C TRP A 58 -10.30 -5.92 -12.13
N GLN A 59 -11.10 -6.87 -12.62
CA GLN A 59 -11.86 -6.73 -13.87
C GLN A 59 -10.93 -6.23 -15.01
N ASP A 60 -11.25 -5.10 -15.60
CA ASP A 60 -10.45 -4.49 -16.69
C ASP A 60 -9.39 -3.49 -16.18
N GLU A 61 -9.32 -3.25 -14.85
CA GLU A 61 -8.33 -2.37 -14.22
C GLU A 61 -7.05 -3.11 -13.85
N GLU A 62 -5.92 -2.68 -14.38
CA GLU A 62 -4.59 -3.14 -13.95
C GLU A 62 -4.03 -2.18 -12.89
N LEU A 63 -3.62 -2.74 -11.77
CA LEU A 63 -2.95 -2.03 -10.69
C LEU A 63 -1.60 -2.70 -10.40
N VAL A 64 -0.57 -1.91 -10.14
CA VAL A 64 0.74 -2.42 -9.73
C VAL A 64 0.97 -2.05 -8.28
N LEU A 65 0.94 -3.05 -7.40
CA LEU A 65 1.24 -2.89 -5.98
C LEU A 65 2.75 -2.78 -5.80
N LEU A 66 3.20 -1.76 -5.08
CA LEU A 66 4.62 -1.43 -4.91
C LEU A 66 5.09 -1.72 -3.48
N ALA A 67 6.29 -2.28 -3.34
CA ALA A 67 6.92 -2.52 -2.04
C ALA A 67 7.13 -1.24 -1.22
N GLN A 68 7.09 -0.06 -1.85
CA GLN A 68 7.12 1.24 -1.19
C GLN A 68 5.77 1.63 -0.56
N LYS A 69 4.80 0.70 -0.51
CA LYS A 69 3.46 0.92 0.04
C LYS A 69 2.63 1.93 -0.77
N ALA A 70 2.74 1.86 -2.09
CA ALA A 70 2.01 2.66 -3.05
C ALA A 70 1.36 1.76 -4.11
N ILE A 71 0.38 2.28 -4.83
CA ILE A 71 -0.21 1.62 -6.01
C ILE A 71 0.04 2.51 -7.23
N TRP A 72 0.51 1.89 -8.31
CA TRP A 72 0.60 2.52 -9.61
C TRP A 72 -0.53 2.03 -10.51
N ARG A 73 -1.25 2.93 -11.15
CA ARG A 73 -2.27 2.66 -12.17
C ARG A 73 -1.78 3.10 -13.54
N PRO A 74 -1.42 2.16 -14.43
CA PRO A 74 -0.89 2.51 -15.76
C PRO A 74 -1.88 3.27 -16.64
N ALA A 75 -3.18 2.93 -16.58
CA ALA A 75 -4.21 3.46 -17.46
C ALA A 75 -4.35 4.99 -17.41
N GLY A 76 -4.08 5.62 -16.27
CA GLY A 76 -4.16 7.06 -16.10
C GLY A 76 -2.87 7.68 -15.54
N GLU A 77 -1.80 6.90 -15.47
CA GLU A 77 -0.50 7.33 -14.91
C GLU A 77 -0.66 7.94 -13.51
N GLU A 78 -1.45 7.25 -12.65
CA GLU A 78 -1.72 7.68 -11.29
C GLU A 78 -0.92 6.89 -10.26
N LEU A 79 -0.40 7.59 -9.26
CA LEU A 79 0.25 7.02 -8.09
C LEU A 79 -0.63 7.25 -6.86
N PHE A 80 -1.06 6.17 -6.20
CA PHE A 80 -1.86 6.23 -4.98
C PHE A 80 -0.99 5.93 -3.77
N VAL A 81 -1.12 6.75 -2.73
CA VAL A 81 -0.54 6.56 -1.40
C VAL A 81 -1.58 6.90 -0.34
N ALA A 82 -1.46 6.39 0.86
CA ALA A 82 -2.39 6.64 1.96
C ALA A 82 -1.65 6.88 3.27
N ASP A 83 -2.23 7.64 4.18
CA ASP A 83 -1.83 7.69 5.58
C ASP A 83 -0.35 8.04 5.78
N LEU A 84 0.07 9.21 5.31
CA LEU A 84 1.43 9.71 5.47
C LEU A 84 1.72 10.12 6.92
N HIS A 85 0.70 10.67 7.60
CA HIS A 85 0.76 11.12 8.99
C HIS A 85 1.98 11.98 9.31
N LEU A 86 2.25 12.96 8.48
CA LEU A 86 3.33 13.92 8.69
C LEU A 86 3.09 14.76 9.96
N GLY A 87 4.15 15.22 10.60
CA GLY A 87 4.08 15.95 11.87
C GLY A 87 3.79 15.07 13.08
N LYS A 88 3.86 13.75 12.95
CA LYS A 88 3.56 12.84 14.06
C LYS A 88 4.59 12.91 15.16
N ALA A 89 5.86 13.07 14.82
CA ALA A 89 6.93 13.24 15.81
C ALA A 89 6.70 14.48 16.69
N GLU A 90 6.30 15.59 16.10
CA GLU A 90 5.99 16.84 16.78
C GLU A 90 4.82 16.70 17.74
N VAL A 91 3.76 16.01 17.34
CA VAL A 91 2.60 15.71 18.21
C VAL A 91 3.04 14.87 19.42
N PHE A 92 3.87 13.85 19.23
CA PHE A 92 4.36 13.02 20.34
C PHE A 92 5.32 13.81 21.25
N GLN A 93 6.19 14.65 20.69
CA GLN A 93 7.08 15.53 21.47
C GLN A 93 6.27 16.52 22.31
N ALA A 94 5.21 17.10 21.78
CA ALA A 94 4.29 17.97 22.52
C ALA A 94 3.62 17.24 23.69
N CYS A 95 3.45 15.91 23.57
CA CYS A 95 2.95 15.03 24.64
C CYS A 95 4.08 14.51 25.58
N GLY A 96 5.32 15.00 25.45
CA GLY A 96 6.45 14.61 26.29
C GLY A 96 7.14 13.30 25.87
N ILE A 97 6.81 12.75 24.71
CA ILE A 97 7.44 11.53 24.18
C ILE A 97 8.53 11.92 23.18
N PRO A 98 9.82 11.68 23.46
CA PRO A 98 10.90 12.07 22.58
C PRO A 98 10.94 11.17 21.34
N LEU A 99 10.61 11.71 20.17
CA LEU A 99 10.78 11.09 18.87
C LEU A 99 11.66 11.96 17.97
N PRO A 100 12.51 11.35 17.11
CA PRO A 100 13.27 12.12 16.12
C PRO A 100 12.33 12.80 15.11
N SER A 101 12.58 14.09 14.82
CA SER A 101 11.78 14.88 13.86
C SER A 101 12.13 14.61 12.38
N ASP A 102 13.06 13.70 12.09
CA ASP A 102 13.52 13.46 10.71
C ASP A 102 12.66 12.42 9.94
N ASN A 103 11.67 11.82 10.59
CA ASN A 103 10.83 10.79 9.96
C ASN A 103 10.01 11.32 8.79
N ASP A 104 9.50 12.54 8.90
CA ASP A 104 8.73 13.18 7.82
C ASP A 104 9.58 13.35 6.56
N ARG A 105 10.85 13.74 6.75
CA ARG A 105 11.79 13.90 5.63
C ARG A 105 12.00 12.58 4.87
N GLY A 106 12.12 11.46 5.58
CA GLY A 106 12.22 10.13 4.96
C GLY A 106 10.98 9.78 4.13
N THR A 107 9.79 10.06 4.69
CA THR A 107 8.51 9.84 4.01
C THR A 107 8.37 10.70 2.75
N LEU A 108 8.67 12.00 2.83
CA LEU A 108 8.62 12.91 1.69
C LEU A 108 9.63 12.55 0.60
N LEU A 109 10.86 12.21 0.99
CA LEU A 109 11.90 11.77 0.05
C LEU A 109 11.51 10.48 -0.68
N ARG A 110 10.88 9.54 0.03
CA ARG A 110 10.39 8.29 -0.60
C ARG A 110 9.30 8.58 -1.63
N LEU A 111 8.36 9.49 -1.33
CA LEU A 111 7.34 9.92 -2.28
C LEU A 111 7.96 10.60 -3.50
N GLU A 112 8.91 11.51 -3.28
CA GLU A 112 9.63 12.19 -4.36
C GLU A 112 10.39 11.19 -5.26
N ASN A 113 11.04 10.18 -4.67
CA ASN A 113 11.74 9.15 -5.42
C ASN A 113 10.79 8.26 -6.23
N LEU A 114 9.61 7.92 -5.69
CA LEU A 114 8.58 7.21 -6.43
C LEU A 114 8.10 8.04 -7.65
N CYS A 115 7.86 9.33 -7.47
CA CYS A 115 7.45 10.20 -8.57
C CYS A 115 8.54 10.32 -9.64
N LYS A 116 9.81 10.39 -9.26
CA LYS A 116 10.94 10.38 -10.22
C LYS A 116 11.01 9.06 -10.99
N GLN A 117 10.73 7.93 -10.33
CA GLN A 117 10.79 6.60 -10.93
C GLN A 117 9.61 6.33 -11.87
N TRP A 118 8.40 6.64 -11.43
CA TRP A 118 7.16 6.27 -12.12
C TRP A 118 6.60 7.39 -13.00
N ARG A 119 7.03 8.65 -12.79
CA ARG A 119 6.60 9.84 -13.52
C ARG A 119 5.08 9.95 -13.66
N PRO A 120 4.36 9.95 -12.54
CA PRO A 120 2.91 10.02 -12.58
C PRO A 120 2.45 11.37 -13.12
N GLN A 121 1.32 11.38 -13.84
CA GLN A 121 0.59 12.61 -14.12
C GLN A 121 -0.12 13.12 -12.87
N ARG A 122 -0.60 12.18 -12.03
CA ARG A 122 -1.30 12.50 -10.78
C ARG A 122 -0.78 11.67 -9.61
N VAL A 123 -0.57 12.32 -8.48
CA VAL A 123 -0.37 11.69 -7.18
C VAL A 123 -1.63 11.86 -6.36
N ILE A 124 -2.27 10.77 -5.96
CA ILE A 124 -3.50 10.78 -5.21
C ILE A 124 -3.23 10.28 -3.79
N ILE A 125 -3.39 11.16 -2.82
CA ILE A 125 -3.22 10.86 -1.40
C ILE A 125 -4.59 10.51 -0.82
N LEU A 126 -4.76 9.28 -0.38
CA LEU A 126 -6.02 8.76 0.16
C LEU A 126 -6.14 9.07 1.66
N GLY A 127 -6.06 10.34 2.01
CA GLY A 127 -6.25 10.88 3.34
C GLY A 127 -5.08 10.76 4.30
N ASP A 128 -5.27 11.42 5.44
CA ASP A 128 -4.32 11.47 6.54
C ASP A 128 -2.90 11.87 6.12
N LEU A 129 -2.82 12.98 5.36
CA LEU A 129 -1.55 13.61 5.00
C LEU A 129 -0.82 14.06 6.26
N ILE A 130 -1.53 14.68 7.23
CA ILE A 130 -0.98 15.11 8.51
C ILE A 130 -1.48 14.25 9.65
N HIS A 131 -0.77 14.26 10.78
CA HIS A 131 -1.20 13.49 11.96
C HIS A 131 -2.13 14.28 12.90
N GLY A 132 -2.03 15.58 12.89
CA GLY A 132 -2.87 16.43 13.74
C GLY A 132 -2.38 17.88 13.80
N PRO A 133 -3.15 18.78 14.44
CA PRO A 133 -2.89 20.22 14.39
C PRO A 133 -1.52 20.62 14.98
N LEU A 134 -1.06 19.96 16.04
CA LEU A 134 0.25 20.24 16.64
C LEU A 134 1.44 19.85 15.75
N GLY A 135 1.21 18.98 14.76
CA GLY A 135 2.19 18.57 13.77
C GLY A 135 2.34 19.56 12.61
N VAL A 136 1.40 20.51 12.44
CA VAL A 136 1.41 21.48 11.34
C VAL A 136 2.34 22.64 11.67
N THR A 137 3.63 22.36 11.72
CA THR A 137 4.67 23.37 11.97
C THR A 137 4.97 24.18 10.71
N GLU A 138 5.57 25.37 10.87
CA GLU A 138 6.06 26.19 9.73
C GLU A 138 7.05 25.40 8.86
N ARG A 139 7.89 24.57 9.49
CA ARG A 139 8.83 23.69 8.80
C ARG A 139 8.10 22.71 7.91
N LEU A 140 7.10 21.99 8.44
CA LEU A 140 6.33 21.02 7.66
C LEU A 140 5.60 21.71 6.49
N GLN A 141 4.99 22.88 6.74
CA GLN A 141 4.35 23.64 5.68
C GLN A 141 5.33 24.06 4.57
N ALA A 142 6.56 24.48 4.95
CA ALA A 142 7.61 24.82 3.99
C ALA A 142 8.06 23.57 3.20
N ASP A 143 8.19 22.42 3.85
CA ASP A 143 8.59 21.17 3.21
C ASP A 143 7.50 20.64 2.26
N LEU A 144 6.21 20.78 2.61
CA LEU A 144 5.09 20.46 1.73
C LEU A 144 5.04 21.37 0.49
N ARG A 145 5.28 22.68 0.65
CA ARG A 145 5.35 23.59 -0.51
C ARG A 145 6.50 23.19 -1.45
N LYS A 146 7.69 22.92 -0.89
CA LYS A 146 8.85 22.47 -1.68
C LYS A 146 8.58 21.14 -2.37
N LEU A 147 7.89 20.20 -1.70
CA LEU A 147 7.49 18.94 -2.31
C LEU A 147 6.58 19.21 -3.51
N HIS A 148 5.52 20.00 -3.33
CA HIS A 148 4.58 20.34 -4.40
C HIS A 148 5.29 20.97 -5.62
N GLU A 149 6.26 21.88 -5.39
CA GLU A 149 7.06 22.49 -6.44
C GLU A 149 7.99 21.51 -7.17
N ARG A 150 8.42 20.43 -6.51
CA ARG A 150 9.35 19.44 -7.07
C ARG A 150 8.65 18.27 -7.76
N LEU A 151 7.40 18.01 -7.38
CA LEU A 151 6.62 16.99 -8.04
C LEU A 151 6.12 17.53 -9.37
N ASP A 152 6.62 16.95 -10.45
CA ASP A 152 6.12 17.22 -11.83
C ASP A 152 4.82 16.41 -12.05
N ALA A 153 3.82 16.63 -11.17
CA ALA A 153 2.58 15.89 -11.13
C ALA A 153 1.49 16.72 -10.42
N GLU A 154 0.25 16.56 -10.84
CA GLU A 154 -0.90 17.05 -10.10
C GLU A 154 -1.04 16.27 -8.79
N VAL A 155 -1.19 16.96 -7.64
CA VAL A 155 -1.40 16.33 -6.35
C VAL A 155 -2.83 16.53 -5.88
N LEU A 156 -3.55 15.43 -5.71
CA LEU A 156 -4.93 15.41 -5.18
C LEU A 156 -4.93 14.79 -3.79
N LEU A 157 -5.51 15.48 -2.82
CA LEU A 157 -5.70 14.98 -1.46
C LEU A 157 -7.18 14.66 -1.22
N ILE A 158 -7.50 13.41 -0.94
CA ILE A 158 -8.79 13.06 -0.33
C ILE A 158 -8.69 13.37 1.15
N GLY A 159 -9.66 14.12 1.70
CA GLY A 159 -9.61 14.51 3.10
C GLY A 159 -9.74 13.30 4.03
N GLY A 160 -8.77 13.13 4.93
CA GLY A 160 -8.81 12.17 6.02
C GLY A 160 -9.35 12.78 7.31
N ASN A 161 -9.61 11.93 8.31
CA ASN A 161 -10.11 12.38 9.60
C ASN A 161 -9.08 13.24 10.38
N HIS A 162 -7.78 13.06 10.12
CA HIS A 162 -6.71 13.86 10.68
C HIS A 162 -6.46 15.18 9.92
N ASP A 163 -6.89 15.30 8.68
CA ASP A 163 -6.61 16.45 7.81
C ASP A 163 -7.51 17.66 8.07
N ARG A 164 -8.51 17.55 8.94
CA ARG A 164 -9.51 18.62 9.22
C ARG A 164 -8.90 19.97 9.62
N HIS A 165 -7.65 19.96 10.08
CA HIS A 165 -6.90 21.15 10.49
C HIS A 165 -5.84 21.56 9.48
N LEU A 166 -5.76 20.90 8.33
CA LEU A 166 -4.84 21.24 7.27
C LEU A 166 -5.44 22.37 6.43
N HIS A 167 -4.92 23.58 6.61
CA HIS A 167 -5.30 24.77 5.81
C HIS A 167 -4.22 25.09 4.76
N ALA A 168 -3.54 24.08 4.23
CA ALA A 168 -2.49 24.27 3.23
C ALA A 168 -3.12 24.49 1.84
N ALA A 169 -2.98 25.67 1.29
CA ALA A 169 -3.46 25.98 -0.06
C ALA A 169 -2.83 25.11 -1.16
N ALA A 170 -1.65 24.51 -0.89
CA ALA A 170 -0.97 23.63 -1.82
C ALA A 170 -1.66 22.26 -2.01
N PHE A 171 -2.50 21.84 -1.04
CA PHE A 171 -3.15 20.52 -1.06
C PHE A 171 -4.64 20.68 -0.73
N PRO A 172 -5.47 21.15 -1.68
CA PRO A 172 -6.90 21.24 -1.48
C PRO A 172 -7.48 19.86 -1.20
N GLN A 173 -8.35 19.77 -0.19
CA GLN A 173 -9.01 18.53 0.17
C GLN A 173 -10.22 18.30 -0.73
N HIS A 174 -10.31 17.10 -1.28
CA HIS A 174 -11.45 16.62 -2.06
C HIS A 174 -12.28 15.62 -1.23
N PRO A 175 -13.58 15.54 -1.41
CA PRO A 175 -14.36 14.42 -0.93
C PRO A 175 -13.97 13.14 -1.68
N SER A 176 -14.48 11.99 -1.22
CA SER A 176 -14.43 10.75 -1.98
C SER A 176 -14.99 10.96 -3.39
N PHE A 177 -14.36 10.37 -4.41
CA PHE A 177 -14.81 10.50 -5.78
C PHE A 177 -14.50 9.26 -6.62
N ARG A 178 -15.15 9.17 -7.77
CA ARG A 178 -14.95 8.09 -8.75
C ARG A 178 -13.89 8.46 -9.77
N LEU A 179 -13.02 7.51 -10.06
CA LEU A 179 -12.01 7.57 -11.10
C LEU A 179 -12.10 6.30 -11.98
N GLY A 180 -12.82 6.36 -13.08
CA GLY A 180 -13.17 5.18 -13.85
C GLY A 180 -13.99 4.19 -13.00
N ASP A 181 -13.54 2.95 -12.89
CA ASP A 181 -14.18 1.93 -12.06
C ASP A 181 -13.69 1.92 -10.60
N LEU A 182 -12.79 2.83 -10.26
CA LEU A 182 -12.29 2.98 -8.90
C LEU A 182 -13.13 4.00 -8.13
N TRP A 183 -13.47 3.67 -6.88
CA TRP A 183 -13.99 4.58 -5.88
C TRP A 183 -12.89 4.93 -4.90
N LEU A 184 -12.50 6.18 -4.83
CA LEU A 184 -11.39 6.66 -4.02
C LEU A 184 -11.91 7.31 -2.75
N SER A 185 -11.49 6.82 -1.59
CA SER A 185 -11.88 7.35 -0.29
C SER A 185 -10.73 7.24 0.72
N HIS A 186 -10.82 7.98 1.82
CA HIS A 186 -9.92 7.75 2.95
C HIS A 186 -10.38 6.53 3.76
N GLU A 187 -11.59 6.59 4.28
CA GLU A 187 -12.19 5.49 5.04
C GLU A 187 -12.78 4.44 4.08
N PRO A 188 -12.82 3.15 4.50
CA PRO A 188 -13.52 2.12 3.75
C PRO A 188 -15.01 2.44 3.57
N GLU A 189 -15.44 2.65 2.35
CA GLU A 189 -16.84 2.97 2.05
C GLU A 189 -17.30 2.29 0.76
N ARG A 190 -18.61 2.23 0.55
CA ARG A 190 -19.19 1.81 -0.72
C ARG A 190 -19.41 3.04 -1.61
N PRO A 191 -19.29 2.90 -2.95
CA PRO A 191 -19.63 4.00 -3.85
C PRO A 191 -21.03 4.55 -3.57
N CYS A 192 -21.12 5.85 -3.33
CA CYS A 192 -22.40 6.51 -3.04
C CYS A 192 -23.25 6.78 -4.27
N ASP A 193 -22.69 6.63 -5.47
CA ASP A 193 -23.37 6.78 -6.76
C ASP A 193 -24.19 5.53 -7.17
N GLY A 194 -24.15 4.47 -6.37
CA GLY A 194 -24.88 3.22 -6.62
C GLY A 194 -24.30 2.35 -7.73
N LEU A 195 -23.15 2.74 -8.33
CA LEU A 195 -22.46 1.95 -9.33
C LEU A 195 -21.49 0.97 -8.67
N ALA A 196 -21.31 -0.20 -9.30
CA ALA A 196 -20.26 -1.12 -8.90
C ALA A 196 -18.88 -0.46 -9.09
N GLY A 197 -17.92 -0.82 -8.25
CA GLY A 197 -16.55 -0.28 -8.33
C GLY A 197 -15.65 -0.90 -7.28
N LEU A 198 -14.34 -0.77 -7.50
CA LEU A 198 -13.33 -1.14 -6.51
C LEU A 198 -13.05 0.08 -5.61
N ASN A 199 -13.31 -0.04 -4.31
CA ASN A 199 -12.92 1.00 -3.38
C ASN A 199 -11.42 0.90 -3.06
N LEU A 200 -10.63 1.92 -3.38
CA LEU A 200 -9.27 2.09 -2.89
C LEU A 200 -9.29 3.01 -1.68
N CYS A 201 -8.80 2.54 -0.52
CA CYS A 201 -8.84 3.32 0.71
C CYS A 201 -7.64 3.06 1.63
N GLY A 202 -7.36 4.04 2.51
CA GLY A 202 -6.40 3.99 3.60
C GLY A 202 -7.03 3.69 4.95
N HIS A 203 -6.75 4.54 5.94
CA HIS A 203 -7.33 4.60 7.29
C HIS A 203 -7.07 3.38 8.18
N ILE A 204 -7.26 2.18 7.69
CA ILE A 204 -7.14 0.93 8.46
C ILE A 204 -5.67 0.60 8.78
N HIS A 205 -4.71 1.10 7.99
CA HIS A 205 -3.30 0.74 8.08
C HIS A 205 -3.11 -0.79 8.16
N PRO A 206 -3.50 -1.55 7.14
CA PRO A 206 -3.54 -3.00 7.20
C PRO A 206 -2.17 -3.60 7.46
N THR A 207 -2.12 -4.49 8.44
CA THR A 207 -0.96 -5.32 8.78
C THR A 207 -1.38 -6.76 8.91
N THR A 208 -0.43 -7.67 8.85
CA THR A 208 -0.64 -9.06 9.26
C THR A 208 0.47 -9.52 10.18
N THR A 209 0.15 -10.37 11.14
CA THR A 209 1.12 -10.94 12.09
C THR A 209 1.40 -12.38 11.72
N LEU A 210 2.62 -12.64 11.27
CA LEU A 210 3.15 -13.97 11.09
C LEU A 210 3.63 -14.52 12.44
N ARG A 211 3.40 -15.81 12.70
CA ARG A 211 3.75 -16.45 13.96
C ARG A 211 4.43 -17.79 13.73
N GLN A 212 5.53 -18.02 14.45
CA GLN A 212 6.20 -19.31 14.50
C GLN A 212 6.67 -19.58 15.94
N GLY A 213 6.02 -20.51 16.62
CA GLY A 213 6.25 -20.71 18.05
C GLY A 213 5.99 -19.42 18.85
N SER A 214 7.02 -18.93 19.56
CA SER A 214 7.00 -17.66 20.29
C SER A 214 7.24 -16.43 19.42
N ASP A 215 7.80 -16.61 18.23
CA ASP A 215 8.20 -15.52 17.36
C ASP A 215 7.00 -14.88 16.67
N ARG A 216 7.03 -13.55 16.58
CA ARG A 216 5.98 -12.75 15.95
C ARG A 216 6.62 -11.69 15.06
N LEU A 217 6.22 -11.67 13.80
CA LEU A 217 6.61 -10.65 12.84
C LEU A 217 5.35 -9.99 12.30
N ARG A 218 5.22 -8.69 12.50
CA ARG A 218 4.11 -7.88 12.01
C ARG A 218 4.57 -7.09 10.80
N LEU A 219 3.92 -7.29 9.66
CA LEU A 219 4.26 -6.64 8.40
C LEU A 219 3.08 -5.82 7.87
N PRO A 220 3.32 -4.64 7.29
CA PRO A 220 2.32 -3.95 6.50
C PRO A 220 1.95 -4.79 5.28
N CYS A 221 0.71 -4.68 4.84
CA CYS A 221 0.23 -5.42 3.68
C CYS A 221 -0.87 -4.67 2.94
N PHE A 222 -0.97 -4.89 1.62
CA PHE A 222 -2.20 -4.62 0.90
C PHE A 222 -3.18 -5.75 1.20
N VAL A 223 -4.48 -5.44 1.28
CA VAL A 223 -5.53 -6.43 1.52
C VAL A 223 -6.68 -6.20 0.57
N TYR A 224 -7.05 -7.20 -0.21
CA TYR A 224 -8.24 -7.16 -1.03
C TYR A 224 -9.40 -7.85 -0.32
N ASP A 225 -10.38 -7.07 0.10
CA ASP A 225 -11.65 -7.57 0.66
C ASP A 225 -12.58 -7.93 -0.51
N THR A 226 -12.73 -9.23 -0.77
CA THR A 226 -13.52 -9.75 -1.89
C THR A 226 -15.01 -9.56 -1.70
N VAL A 227 -15.49 -9.41 -0.46
CA VAL A 227 -16.93 -9.23 -0.16
C VAL A 227 -17.33 -7.79 -0.40
N GLU A 228 -16.53 -6.85 0.10
CA GLU A 228 -16.82 -5.43 0.00
C GLU A 228 -16.22 -4.79 -1.26
N GLN A 229 -15.53 -5.57 -2.10
CA GLN A 229 -14.83 -5.10 -3.30
C GLN A 229 -13.96 -3.88 -3.01
N ARG A 230 -13.02 -4.05 -2.06
CA ARG A 230 -12.12 -2.96 -1.66
C ARG A 230 -10.68 -3.41 -1.53
N MET A 231 -9.78 -2.52 -1.88
CA MET A 231 -8.35 -2.65 -1.65
C MET A 231 -7.94 -1.72 -0.51
N LEU A 232 -7.53 -2.28 0.62
CA LEU A 232 -6.94 -1.56 1.73
C LEU A 232 -5.45 -1.34 1.45
N ILE A 233 -5.01 -0.09 1.51
CA ILE A 233 -3.62 0.29 1.23
C ILE A 233 -2.87 0.44 2.57
N PRO A 234 -1.66 -0.13 2.72
CA PRO A 234 -0.87 0.06 3.93
C PRO A 234 -0.43 1.52 4.09
N ALA A 235 -0.38 2.00 5.33
CA ALA A 235 0.07 3.35 5.62
C ALA A 235 1.44 3.64 5.03
N PHE A 236 1.54 4.73 4.27
CA PHE A 236 2.78 5.16 3.64
C PHE A 236 3.78 5.69 4.67
N GLY A 237 3.31 6.39 5.71
CA GLY A 237 4.13 6.92 6.79
C GLY A 237 4.93 5.85 7.56
N GLU A 238 6.07 6.23 8.12
CA GLU A 238 6.97 5.28 8.80
C GLU A 238 6.56 5.02 10.26
N LEU A 239 6.03 6.02 10.95
CA LEU A 239 5.63 5.94 12.36
C LEU A 239 4.18 5.49 12.56
N THR A 240 3.57 4.88 11.57
CA THR A 240 2.18 4.44 11.67
C THR A 240 2.09 3.05 12.28
N GLY A 241 1.22 2.89 13.28
CA GLY A 241 0.75 1.58 13.70
C GLY A 241 -0.11 0.94 12.62
N GLY A 242 -0.76 -0.18 12.91
CA GLY A 242 -1.66 -0.79 11.94
C GLY A 242 -2.61 -1.79 12.57
N HIS A 243 -3.69 -2.11 11.87
CA HIS A 243 -4.68 -3.09 12.26
C HIS A 243 -4.36 -4.47 11.67
N ASP A 244 -4.42 -5.52 12.49
CA ASP A 244 -4.16 -6.89 12.04
C ASP A 244 -5.33 -7.45 11.23
N CYS A 245 -5.14 -7.58 9.92
CA CYS A 245 -6.15 -8.00 8.93
C CYS A 245 -6.04 -9.49 8.57
N ARG A 246 -5.61 -10.37 9.48
CA ARG A 246 -5.34 -11.79 9.21
C ARG A 246 -6.44 -12.53 8.46
N ASN A 247 -7.69 -12.23 8.72
CA ASN A 247 -8.84 -13.00 8.20
C ASN A 247 -9.57 -12.28 7.04
N ARG A 248 -8.94 -11.29 6.40
CA ARG A 248 -9.55 -10.51 5.32
C ARG A 248 -8.90 -10.82 3.98
N GLY A 249 -9.43 -11.74 3.21
CA GLY A 249 -9.09 -11.95 1.80
C GLY A 249 -7.59 -12.08 1.42
N PRO A 250 -7.26 -12.07 0.13
CA PRO A 250 -5.90 -12.07 -0.38
C PRO A 250 -5.08 -10.87 0.10
N LYS A 251 -3.79 -11.09 0.35
CA LYS A 251 -2.86 -10.08 0.88
C LYS A 251 -1.56 -10.06 0.10
N TRP A 252 -0.89 -8.93 0.13
CA TRP A 252 0.48 -8.76 -0.35
C TRP A 252 1.28 -8.11 0.76
N LEU A 253 2.19 -8.89 1.36
CA LEU A 253 3.05 -8.46 2.45
C LEU A 253 4.16 -7.57 1.92
N VAL A 254 4.46 -6.52 2.64
CA VAL A 254 5.57 -5.61 2.32
C VAL A 254 6.66 -5.78 3.38
N ALA A 255 7.86 -6.17 2.94
CA ALA A 255 9.02 -6.35 3.80
C ALA A 255 10.29 -5.90 3.07
N GLU A 256 11.05 -5.01 3.69
CA GLU A 256 12.40 -4.59 3.23
C GLU A 256 12.53 -4.30 1.73
N GLY A 257 11.57 -3.59 1.16
CA GLY A 257 11.59 -3.25 -0.27
C GLY A 257 11.11 -4.37 -1.19
N THR A 258 10.54 -5.43 -0.62
CA THR A 258 9.98 -6.56 -1.36
C THR A 258 8.48 -6.66 -1.11
N ILE A 259 7.71 -7.09 -2.11
CA ILE A 259 6.29 -7.40 -2.00
C ILE A 259 6.04 -8.87 -2.30
N VAL A 260 5.32 -9.55 -1.39
CA VAL A 260 5.09 -11.00 -1.44
C VAL A 260 3.60 -11.30 -1.37
N PRO A 261 3.00 -11.92 -2.39
CA PRO A 261 1.63 -12.45 -2.31
C PRO A 261 1.52 -13.44 -1.15
N TRP A 262 0.46 -13.30 -0.35
CA TRP A 262 0.24 -14.15 0.81
C TRP A 262 -1.18 -14.70 0.82
N LEU A 263 -1.28 -16.02 0.78
CA LEU A 263 -2.54 -16.75 0.94
C LEU A 263 -2.57 -17.36 2.34
N ASP A 264 -3.55 -16.99 3.15
CA ASP A 264 -3.75 -17.64 4.43
C ASP A 264 -4.15 -19.12 4.19
N ASN A 265 -3.44 -20.05 4.82
CA ASN A 265 -3.71 -21.49 4.69
C ASN A 265 -5.17 -21.86 4.97
N ALA A 266 -5.91 -21.06 5.74
CA ALA A 266 -7.34 -21.27 5.99
C ALA A 266 -8.23 -21.04 4.75
N GLN A 267 -7.77 -20.32 3.73
CA GLN A 267 -8.49 -20.12 2.48
C GLN A 267 -8.16 -21.19 1.43
N ALA A 268 -6.93 -21.74 1.48
CA ALA A 268 -6.53 -22.86 0.61
C ALA A 268 -7.39 -24.13 0.84
N TYR A 269 -7.91 -24.31 2.06
CA TYR A 269 -8.75 -25.48 2.40
C TYR A 269 -10.24 -25.34 2.05
N ARG A 270 -10.76 -24.16 1.74
CA ARG A 270 -12.18 -23.95 1.39
C ARG A 270 -12.46 -23.91 -0.11
N GLY A 271 -11.44 -23.92 -0.95
CA GLY A 271 -11.53 -23.83 -2.41
C GLY A 271 -11.03 -25.07 -3.16
N SER A 272 -10.59 -26.13 -2.50
CA SER A 272 -10.03 -27.31 -3.15
C SER A 272 -11.08 -28.33 -3.54
N SER A 273 -11.88 -28.02 -4.55
CA SER A 273 -12.31 -29.02 -5.54
C SER A 273 -11.60 -28.75 -6.88
N LEU A 274 -10.32 -28.47 -6.85
CA LEU A 274 -9.45 -28.58 -8.01
C LEU A 274 -8.96 -30.03 -8.06
N LYS A 275 -9.60 -30.82 -8.87
CA LYS A 275 -9.04 -32.07 -9.38
C LYS A 275 -7.82 -31.71 -10.23
N TRP A 276 -6.69 -32.33 -9.92
CA TRP A 276 -5.46 -32.35 -10.70
C TRP A 276 -5.69 -32.96 -12.07
#